data_a61ed48e0c71958e5720aee3d3d57dc8
#
_entry.id   a61ed48e0c71958e5720aee3d3d57dc8
#
_cell.length_a   1.000
_cell.length_b   1.000
_cell.length_c   1.000
_cell.angle_alpha   90.00
_cell.angle_beta   90.00
_cell.angle_gamma   90.00
#
_symmetry.space_group_name_H-M   'P 1'
#
loop_
_entity.id
_entity.type
_entity.pdbx_description
1 polymer ?
#
loop_
_entity_poly.entity_id
_entity_poly.type
_entity_poly.pdbx_seq_one_letter_code
_entity_poly.pdbx_strand_id
1 'polypeptide(L)'
;QISSHYDTSIFNYFAEDSNEVLKISNNQKRTLRYGENPHQKGMFFGDFDAIFTQLHGKELSYNNLLDVDAATNLMQEFLDDGPTFAIMKHNNACGLSTRDSIKEAYECALAGDPVSAFGGVLISNTEIDKETAELINTLFCEVLIAPSYDADGLEILKQKKNRILLESKPLHANKQSVRSVLNGFLVQDKDTAIETASSLQNATTKEPSAHEVKDLLFANKISKHTKSNTIVLAKGLQSV
;
A
#
# COMPACT_ATOMS: atom_id res chain seq x y z
N GLN A 1 -1.50 32.79 5.03
CA GLN A 1 -1.59 31.37 4.62
C GLN A 1 -1.92 31.25 3.11
N ILE A 2 -2.95 31.95 2.60
CA ILE A 2 -3.35 31.89 1.19
C ILE A 2 -2.22 32.37 0.27
N SER A 3 -1.62 33.53 0.56
CA SER A 3 -0.49 34.08 -0.20
C SER A 3 0.70 33.13 -0.23
N SER A 4 1.10 32.58 0.92
CA SER A 4 2.23 31.66 1.03
C SER A 4 2.01 30.35 0.24
N HIS A 5 0.79 29.83 0.24
CA HIS A 5 0.43 28.63 -0.56
C HIS A 5 0.49 28.95 -2.05
N TYR A 6 -0.06 30.08 -2.47
CA TYR A 6 -0.05 30.57 -3.85
C TYR A 6 1.39 30.81 -4.33
N ASP A 7 2.22 31.49 -3.55
CA ASP A 7 3.63 31.74 -3.87
C ASP A 7 4.43 30.43 -3.98
N THR A 8 4.13 29.44 -3.13
CA THR A 8 4.74 28.11 -3.24
C THR A 8 4.33 27.39 -4.51
N SER A 9 3.05 27.49 -4.91
CA SER A 9 2.55 26.90 -6.16
C SER A 9 3.18 27.54 -7.38
N ILE A 10 3.32 28.88 -7.40
CA ILE A 10 4.04 29.61 -8.46
C ILE A 10 5.51 29.18 -8.50
N PHE A 11 6.17 29.14 -7.35
CA PHE A 11 7.58 28.71 -7.29
C PHE A 11 7.75 27.31 -7.88
N ASN A 12 6.94 26.33 -7.45
CA ASN A 12 7.03 24.96 -7.92
C ASN A 12 6.68 24.82 -9.43
N TYR A 13 5.82 25.71 -9.96
CA TYR A 13 5.50 25.74 -11.40
C TYR A 13 6.68 26.22 -12.26
N PHE A 14 7.45 27.20 -11.77
CA PHE A 14 8.59 27.77 -12.50
C PHE A 14 9.95 27.18 -12.14
N ALA A 15 10.03 26.38 -11.06
CA ALA A 15 11.31 25.89 -10.53
C ALA A 15 11.96 24.81 -11.38
N GLU A 16 11.40 24.43 -12.56
CA GLU A 16 11.97 23.36 -13.39
C GLU A 16 12.89 22.39 -12.59
N ASP A 17 13.52 21.41 -13.12
CA ASP A 17 14.28 20.37 -12.39
C ASP A 17 15.51 20.85 -11.56
N SER A 18 15.77 22.14 -11.45
CA SER A 18 16.89 22.72 -10.68
C SER A 18 16.46 23.21 -9.28
N ASN A 19 15.92 22.33 -8.46
CA ASN A 19 15.45 22.69 -7.12
C ASN A 19 16.59 22.91 -6.11
N GLU A 20 17.13 24.13 -6.03
CA GLU A 20 18.00 24.55 -4.92
C GLU A 20 17.25 24.74 -3.61
N VAL A 21 15.92 24.80 -3.63
CA VAL A 21 15.07 25.06 -2.46
C VAL A 21 13.87 24.13 -2.44
N LEU A 22 13.70 23.37 -1.37
CA LEU A 22 12.50 22.57 -1.14
C LEU A 22 11.38 23.43 -0.58
N LYS A 23 10.25 23.54 -1.31
CA LYS A 23 9.02 24.18 -0.84
C LYS A 23 7.88 23.18 -0.87
N ILE A 24 7.33 22.85 0.31
CA ILE A 24 6.15 22.00 0.47
C ILE A 24 5.07 22.85 1.16
N SER A 25 3.91 22.96 0.53
CA SER A 25 2.75 23.64 1.10
C SER A 25 1.52 22.78 0.94
N ASN A 26 0.89 22.43 2.04
CA ASN A 26 -0.38 21.74 2.08
C ASN A 26 -1.29 22.41 3.10
N ASN A 27 -2.48 22.84 2.66
CA ASN A 27 -3.45 23.54 3.51
C ASN A 27 -4.58 22.65 3.99
N GLN A 28 -4.64 21.40 3.53
CA GLN A 28 -5.61 20.40 4.00
C GLN A 28 -5.02 19.64 5.17
N LYS A 29 -5.67 19.75 6.32
CA LYS A 29 -5.23 19.13 7.57
C LYS A 29 -6.30 18.18 8.10
N ARG A 30 -5.89 16.94 8.38
CA ARG A 30 -6.69 15.96 9.14
C ARG A 30 -6.01 15.69 10.48
N THR A 31 -6.73 15.90 11.59
CA THR A 31 -6.27 15.50 12.90
C THR A 31 -6.43 13.99 13.04
N LEU A 32 -5.39 13.32 13.48
CA LEU A 32 -5.40 11.88 13.73
C LEU A 32 -5.72 11.62 15.20
N ARG A 33 -6.16 10.41 15.50
CA ARG A 33 -6.51 9.99 16.86
C ARG A 33 -5.33 10.17 17.83
N TYR A 34 -4.11 9.85 17.38
CA TYR A 34 -2.82 10.08 18.06
C TYR A 34 -1.69 9.93 17.04
N GLY A 35 -0.45 10.21 17.46
CA GLY A 35 0.76 9.97 16.66
C GLY A 35 1.18 8.49 16.68
N GLU A 36 2.49 8.23 16.66
CA GLU A 36 3.00 6.85 16.77
C GLU A 36 2.61 6.21 18.11
N ASN A 37 2.64 7.01 19.18
CA ASN A 37 2.24 6.61 20.53
C ASN A 37 1.03 7.44 21.02
N PRO A 38 0.21 6.89 21.95
CA PRO A 38 -1.05 7.51 22.37
C PRO A 38 -0.92 8.92 22.99
N HIS A 39 0.21 9.27 23.55
CA HIS A 39 0.48 10.59 24.14
C HIS A 39 0.91 11.65 23.12
N GLN A 40 1.21 11.25 21.89
CA GLN A 40 1.66 12.14 20.83
C GLN A 40 0.48 12.65 20.02
N LYS A 41 0.48 13.93 19.66
CA LYS A 41 -0.49 14.47 18.69
C LYS A 41 -0.06 14.10 17.29
N GLY A 42 -0.99 13.52 16.51
CA GLY A 42 -0.78 13.17 15.11
C GLY A 42 -1.62 14.06 14.18
N MET A 43 -1.06 14.41 13.05
CA MET A 43 -1.74 15.16 11.99
C MET A 43 -1.29 14.65 10.64
N PHE A 44 -2.21 14.57 9.70
CA PHE A 44 -1.94 14.33 8.29
C PHE A 44 -2.20 15.62 7.52
N PHE A 45 -1.30 16.00 6.64
CA PHE A 45 -1.45 17.11 5.72
C PHE A 45 -1.48 16.56 4.30
N GLY A 46 -2.64 16.59 3.67
CA GLY A 46 -2.89 16.03 2.34
C GLY A 46 -4.37 15.88 2.07
N ASP A 47 -4.71 15.69 0.81
CA ASP A 47 -6.08 15.39 0.39
C ASP A 47 -6.33 13.88 0.48
N PHE A 48 -6.71 13.41 1.68
CA PHE A 48 -7.05 12.01 1.90
C PHE A 48 -8.25 11.58 1.06
N ASP A 49 -9.24 12.46 0.93
CA ASP A 49 -10.49 12.15 0.24
C ASP A 49 -10.33 12.11 -1.29
N ALA A 50 -9.22 12.65 -1.84
CA ALA A 50 -8.86 12.44 -3.24
C ALA A 50 -8.37 11.00 -3.52
N ILE A 51 -7.88 10.29 -2.49
CA ILE A 51 -7.29 8.94 -2.63
C ILE A 51 -8.25 7.85 -2.13
N PHE A 52 -8.97 8.12 -1.04
CA PHE A 52 -9.84 7.14 -0.39
C PHE A 52 -11.20 7.73 -0.04
N THR A 53 -12.22 6.87 -0.06
CA THR A 53 -13.48 7.09 0.64
C THR A 53 -13.54 6.15 1.84
N GLN A 54 -13.61 6.68 3.05
CA GLN A 54 -13.80 5.84 4.23
C GLN A 54 -15.28 5.48 4.37
N LEU A 55 -15.60 4.20 4.13
CA LEU A 55 -16.96 3.67 4.15
C LEU A 55 -17.43 3.28 5.55
N HIS A 56 -16.51 2.92 6.45
CA HIS A 56 -16.82 2.43 7.79
C HIS A 56 -15.64 2.54 8.75
N GLY A 57 -15.94 2.42 10.05
CA GLY A 57 -14.98 2.18 11.12
C GLY A 57 -14.52 3.43 11.87
N LYS A 58 -13.54 3.22 12.74
CA LYS A 58 -12.95 4.27 13.58
C LYS A 58 -12.08 5.22 12.76
N GLU A 59 -11.71 6.36 13.36
CA GLU A 59 -10.71 7.26 12.77
C GLU A 59 -9.34 6.58 12.61
N LEU A 60 -8.66 6.90 11.51
CA LEU A 60 -7.31 6.41 11.24
C LEU A 60 -6.31 6.97 12.26
N SER A 61 -5.40 6.12 12.71
CA SER A 61 -4.24 6.53 13.50
C SER A 61 -3.04 6.84 12.59
N TYR A 62 -2.00 7.41 13.18
CA TYR A 62 -0.72 7.63 12.51
C TYR A 62 -0.14 6.30 11.94
N ASN A 63 -0.11 5.25 12.76
CA ASN A 63 0.38 3.93 12.35
C ASN A 63 -0.49 3.30 11.25
N ASN A 64 -1.83 3.44 11.33
CA ASN A 64 -2.68 2.99 10.25
C ASN A 64 -2.32 3.65 8.91
N LEU A 65 -2.05 4.97 8.90
CA LEU A 65 -1.68 5.68 7.67
C LEU A 65 -0.32 5.23 7.13
N LEU A 66 0.65 4.90 7.97
CA LEU A 66 1.93 4.34 7.52
C LEU A 66 1.74 2.97 6.84
N ASP A 67 0.93 2.10 7.44
CA ASP A 67 0.64 0.79 6.86
C ASP A 67 -0.24 0.92 5.59
N VAL A 68 -1.20 1.85 5.56
CA VAL A 68 -2.02 2.16 4.37
C VAL A 68 -1.16 2.67 3.22
N ASP A 69 -0.21 3.58 3.49
CA ASP A 69 0.73 4.08 2.48
C ASP A 69 1.59 2.94 1.92
N ALA A 70 2.16 2.10 2.78
CA ALA A 70 2.95 0.95 2.37
C ALA A 70 2.13 -0.05 1.53
N ALA A 71 0.90 -0.38 1.98
CA ALA A 71 -0.01 -1.27 1.28
C ALA A 71 -0.38 -0.73 -0.11
N THR A 72 -0.69 0.56 -0.19
CA THR A 72 -1.08 1.22 -1.44
C THR A 72 0.08 1.27 -2.43
N ASN A 73 1.29 1.65 -1.97
CA ASN A 73 2.47 1.69 -2.83
C ASN A 73 2.82 0.29 -3.35
N LEU A 74 2.74 -0.75 -2.52
CA LEU A 74 2.94 -2.14 -2.95
C LEU A 74 1.89 -2.56 -3.98
N MET A 75 0.61 -2.31 -3.74
CA MET A 75 -0.47 -2.74 -4.62
C MET A 75 -0.43 -2.05 -6.00
N GLN A 76 0.19 -0.86 -6.13
CA GLN A 76 0.41 -0.21 -7.42
C GLN A 76 1.20 -1.08 -8.41
N GLU A 77 2.09 -1.94 -7.92
CA GLU A 77 2.87 -2.86 -8.76
C GLU A 77 2.03 -4.00 -9.38
N PHE A 78 0.81 -4.22 -8.86
CA PHE A 78 -0.07 -5.34 -9.20
C PHE A 78 -1.40 -4.91 -9.83
N LEU A 79 -1.57 -3.63 -10.20
CA LEU A 79 -2.85 -3.15 -10.76
C LEU A 79 -3.21 -3.81 -12.09
N ASP A 80 -2.20 -4.12 -12.91
CA ASP A 80 -2.37 -4.76 -14.22
C ASP A 80 -2.26 -6.30 -14.16
N ASP A 81 -2.03 -6.86 -12.96
CA ASP A 81 -1.99 -8.30 -12.74
C ASP A 81 -3.42 -8.84 -12.51
N GLY A 82 -3.57 -10.17 -12.45
CA GLY A 82 -4.82 -10.80 -12.03
C GLY A 82 -5.24 -10.41 -10.61
N PRO A 83 -6.37 -10.95 -10.11
CA PRO A 83 -6.82 -10.69 -8.74
C PRO A 83 -5.71 -10.92 -7.73
N THR A 84 -5.30 -9.85 -7.05
CA THR A 84 -4.16 -9.84 -6.12
C THR A 84 -4.61 -9.34 -4.76
N PHE A 85 -4.18 -10.05 -3.72
CA PHE A 85 -4.45 -9.71 -2.33
C PHE A 85 -3.15 -9.64 -1.53
N ALA A 86 -3.00 -8.58 -0.74
CA ALA A 86 -1.86 -8.43 0.16
C ALA A 86 -2.30 -8.18 1.60
N ILE A 87 -1.54 -8.72 2.54
CA ILE A 87 -1.69 -8.53 3.97
C ILE A 87 -0.41 -7.88 4.49
N MET A 88 -0.56 -6.68 5.04
CA MET A 88 0.55 -5.86 5.52
C MET A 88 0.58 -5.81 7.04
N LYS A 89 1.78 -5.87 7.58
CA LYS A 89 2.04 -5.69 9.01
C LYS A 89 3.33 -4.91 9.21
N HIS A 90 3.24 -3.79 9.95
CA HIS A 90 4.41 -2.93 10.23
C HIS A 90 5.16 -2.52 8.94
N ASN A 91 4.41 -2.07 7.93
CA ASN A 91 4.88 -1.62 6.61
C ASN A 91 5.54 -2.71 5.75
N ASN A 92 5.38 -3.99 6.07
CA ASN A 92 5.88 -5.10 5.26
C ASN A 92 4.75 -6.05 4.91
N ALA A 93 4.84 -6.70 3.75
CA ALA A 93 3.92 -7.78 3.40
C ALA A 93 4.26 -9.02 4.22
N CYS A 94 3.31 -9.55 4.98
CA CYS A 94 3.39 -10.86 5.61
C CYS A 94 2.69 -11.94 4.78
N GLY A 95 1.93 -11.54 3.76
CA GLY A 95 1.35 -12.42 2.77
C GLY A 95 0.92 -11.63 1.54
N LEU A 96 1.21 -12.17 0.35
CA LEU A 96 0.75 -11.63 -0.92
C LEU A 96 0.57 -12.76 -1.93
N SER A 97 -0.51 -12.73 -2.66
CA SER A 97 -0.71 -13.66 -3.76
C SER A 97 -1.58 -13.11 -4.89
N THR A 98 -1.34 -13.61 -6.11
CA THR A 98 -2.14 -13.38 -7.31
C THR A 98 -2.77 -14.69 -7.75
N ARG A 99 -4.09 -14.72 -8.00
CA ARG A 99 -4.87 -15.92 -8.39
C ARG A 99 -5.92 -15.57 -9.43
N ASP A 100 -6.71 -16.57 -9.83
CA ASP A 100 -7.81 -16.39 -10.78
C ASP A 100 -9.05 -15.74 -10.11
N SER A 101 -9.16 -15.82 -8.77
CA SER A 101 -10.21 -15.17 -7.99
C SER A 101 -9.65 -14.43 -6.79
N ILE A 102 -10.36 -13.38 -6.33
CA ILE A 102 -9.93 -12.63 -5.16
C ILE A 102 -10.04 -13.45 -3.87
N LYS A 103 -10.99 -14.36 -3.80
CA LYS A 103 -11.14 -15.30 -2.70
C LYS A 103 -9.90 -16.17 -2.55
N GLU A 104 -9.47 -16.82 -3.63
CA GLU A 104 -8.27 -17.68 -3.63
C GLU A 104 -7.02 -16.85 -3.35
N ALA A 105 -6.92 -15.62 -3.91
CA ALA A 105 -5.82 -14.72 -3.63
C ALA A 105 -5.74 -14.39 -2.12
N TYR A 106 -6.88 -14.12 -1.47
CA TYR A 106 -6.92 -13.90 -0.03
C TYR A 106 -6.47 -15.12 0.78
N GLU A 107 -7.03 -16.30 0.46
CA GLU A 107 -6.69 -17.55 1.17
C GLU A 107 -5.20 -17.88 1.06
N CYS A 108 -4.63 -17.73 -0.14
CA CYS A 108 -3.21 -17.97 -0.38
C CYS A 108 -2.32 -16.91 0.29
N ALA A 109 -2.71 -15.62 0.26
CA ALA A 109 -1.99 -14.57 0.97
C ALA A 109 -1.99 -14.82 2.48
N LEU A 110 -3.13 -15.20 3.06
CA LEU A 110 -3.24 -15.52 4.48
C LEU A 110 -2.39 -16.76 4.86
N ALA A 111 -2.29 -17.75 3.98
CA ALA A 111 -1.51 -18.95 4.22
C ALA A 111 0.01 -18.69 4.32
N GLY A 112 0.51 -17.56 3.80
CA GLY A 112 1.92 -17.17 3.91
C GLY A 112 2.36 -16.95 5.36
N ASP A 113 1.62 -16.17 6.15
CA ASP A 113 1.84 -15.99 7.59
C ASP A 113 0.53 -15.62 8.31
N PRO A 114 -0.30 -16.62 8.67
CA PRO A 114 -1.57 -16.38 9.33
C PRO A 114 -1.44 -15.78 10.73
N VAL A 115 -0.28 -15.95 11.38
CA VAL A 115 -0.04 -15.40 12.72
C VAL A 115 0.19 -13.89 12.65
N SER A 116 1.06 -13.43 11.75
CA SER A 116 1.36 -12.02 11.56
C SER A 116 0.19 -11.25 10.93
N ALA A 117 -0.69 -11.92 10.19
CA ALA A 117 -1.87 -11.31 9.57
C ALA A 117 -2.85 -10.69 10.58
N PHE A 118 -2.87 -11.19 11.83
CA PHE A 118 -3.76 -10.68 12.87
C PHE A 118 -3.51 -9.20 13.18
N GLY A 119 -4.57 -8.38 13.04
CA GLY A 119 -4.50 -6.93 13.23
C GLY A 119 -3.72 -6.19 12.14
N GLY A 120 -3.54 -6.79 10.97
CA GLY A 120 -2.89 -6.19 9.81
C GLY A 120 -3.78 -5.23 9.02
N VAL A 121 -3.19 -4.63 8.00
CA VAL A 121 -3.85 -3.89 6.93
C VAL A 121 -3.93 -4.78 5.70
N LEU A 122 -5.12 -4.95 5.17
CA LEU A 122 -5.44 -5.79 4.04
C LEU A 122 -5.70 -4.92 2.80
N ILE A 123 -5.25 -5.35 1.64
CA ILE A 123 -5.49 -4.62 0.40
C ILE A 123 -5.70 -5.58 -0.79
N SER A 124 -6.64 -5.21 -1.65
CA SER A 124 -6.95 -5.88 -2.90
C SER A 124 -6.85 -4.92 -4.08
N ASN A 125 -6.46 -5.43 -5.26
CA ASN A 125 -6.54 -4.67 -6.51
C ASN A 125 -7.91 -4.81 -7.23
N THR A 126 -8.79 -5.69 -6.74
CA THR A 126 -10.12 -5.92 -7.30
C THR A 126 -11.22 -5.79 -6.24
N GLU A 127 -12.47 -5.79 -6.66
CA GLU A 127 -13.63 -5.78 -5.78
C GLU A 127 -13.58 -6.92 -4.76
N ILE A 128 -14.01 -6.63 -3.53
CA ILE A 128 -14.24 -7.64 -2.48
C ILE A 128 -15.67 -8.14 -2.62
N ASP A 129 -15.81 -9.37 -3.09
CA ASP A 129 -17.08 -10.07 -3.18
C ASP A 129 -17.56 -10.59 -1.81
N LYS A 130 -18.82 -11.06 -1.75
CA LYS A 130 -19.43 -11.60 -0.55
C LYS A 130 -18.65 -12.76 0.06
N GLU A 131 -18.23 -13.72 -0.77
CA GLU A 131 -17.53 -14.92 -0.29
C GLU A 131 -16.18 -14.57 0.35
N THR A 132 -15.44 -13.66 -0.27
CA THR A 132 -14.18 -13.15 0.28
C THR A 132 -14.41 -12.36 1.57
N ALA A 133 -15.47 -11.54 1.61
CA ALA A 133 -15.85 -10.78 2.81
C ALA A 133 -16.19 -11.69 4.00
N GLU A 134 -16.88 -12.81 3.76
CA GLU A 134 -17.18 -13.83 4.78
C GLU A 134 -15.88 -14.40 5.38
N LEU A 135 -14.91 -14.74 4.54
CA LEU A 135 -13.61 -15.23 4.99
C LEU A 135 -12.81 -14.16 5.77
N ILE A 136 -12.72 -12.93 5.24
CA ILE A 136 -12.04 -11.81 5.91
C ILE A 136 -12.69 -11.52 7.26
N ASN A 137 -14.02 -11.71 7.40
CA ASN A 137 -14.73 -11.44 8.64
C ASN A 137 -14.31 -12.37 9.78
N THR A 138 -13.70 -13.51 9.50
CA THR A 138 -13.13 -14.43 10.50
C THR A 138 -11.82 -13.95 11.08
N LEU A 139 -11.08 -13.10 10.34
CA LEU A 139 -9.80 -12.52 10.76
C LEU A 139 -10.02 -11.13 11.38
N PHE A 140 -9.34 -10.85 12.50
CA PHE A 140 -9.24 -9.48 12.97
C PHE A 140 -8.24 -8.70 12.10
N CYS A 141 -8.72 -7.66 11.41
CA CYS A 141 -7.90 -6.70 10.68
C CYS A 141 -8.28 -5.27 11.08
N GLU A 142 -7.30 -4.38 11.07
CA GLU A 142 -7.49 -2.96 11.41
C GLU A 142 -8.11 -2.20 10.23
N VAL A 143 -7.58 -2.41 9.02
CA VAL A 143 -7.98 -1.71 7.79
C VAL A 143 -8.13 -2.73 6.66
N LEU A 144 -9.14 -2.53 5.83
CA LEU A 144 -9.28 -3.21 4.54
C LEU A 144 -9.43 -2.15 3.45
N ILE A 145 -8.67 -2.31 2.36
CA ILE A 145 -8.62 -1.40 1.22
C ILE A 145 -8.98 -2.18 -0.04
N ALA A 146 -9.91 -1.67 -0.82
CA ALA A 146 -10.26 -2.24 -2.12
C ALA A 146 -10.81 -1.15 -3.05
N PRO A 147 -10.80 -1.35 -4.39
CA PRO A 147 -11.40 -0.40 -5.33
C PRO A 147 -12.93 -0.35 -5.22
N SER A 148 -13.56 -1.44 -4.79
CA SER A 148 -15.00 -1.52 -4.51
C SER A 148 -15.31 -2.72 -3.61
N TYR A 149 -16.55 -2.75 -3.13
CA TYR A 149 -17.09 -3.82 -2.28
C TYR A 149 -18.48 -4.19 -2.80
N ASP A 150 -18.74 -5.48 -2.97
CA ASP A 150 -20.10 -6.00 -3.16
C ASP A 150 -21.01 -5.54 -1.99
N ALA A 151 -22.27 -5.23 -2.26
CA ALA A 151 -23.19 -4.71 -1.27
C ALA A 151 -23.38 -5.66 -0.07
N ASP A 152 -23.54 -6.96 -0.31
CA ASP A 152 -23.69 -7.97 0.75
C ASP A 152 -22.37 -8.13 1.53
N GLY A 153 -21.24 -8.13 0.81
CA GLY A 153 -19.89 -8.21 1.39
C GLY A 153 -19.60 -7.01 2.30
N LEU A 154 -19.98 -5.82 1.88
CA LEU A 154 -19.82 -4.59 2.67
C LEU A 154 -20.60 -4.67 4.00
N GLU A 155 -21.83 -5.14 3.97
CA GLU A 155 -22.64 -5.28 5.19
C GLU A 155 -22.07 -6.34 6.16
N ILE A 156 -21.49 -7.42 5.65
CA ILE A 156 -20.77 -8.41 6.47
C ILE A 156 -19.54 -7.76 7.14
N LEU A 157 -18.75 -7.02 6.39
CA LEU A 157 -17.53 -6.39 6.89
C LEU A 157 -17.79 -5.30 7.92
N LYS A 158 -18.90 -4.56 7.80
CA LYS A 158 -19.36 -3.54 8.77
C LYS A 158 -19.77 -4.09 10.13
N GLN A 159 -20.00 -5.40 10.26
CA GLN A 159 -20.33 -6.01 11.56
C GLN A 159 -19.23 -5.79 12.61
N LYS A 160 -18.00 -5.57 12.20
CA LYS A 160 -16.87 -5.23 13.08
C LYS A 160 -16.75 -3.71 13.22
N LYS A 161 -17.43 -3.14 14.22
CA LYS A 161 -17.60 -1.69 14.45
C LYS A 161 -16.32 -0.85 14.25
N ASN A 162 -15.16 -1.37 14.63
CA ASN A 162 -13.91 -0.62 14.60
C ASN A 162 -13.06 -0.87 13.35
N ARG A 163 -13.43 -1.84 12.49
CA ARG A 163 -12.74 -2.13 11.25
C ARG A 163 -12.87 -0.95 10.30
N ILE A 164 -11.77 -0.46 9.79
CA ILE A 164 -11.74 0.64 8.84
C ILE A 164 -11.86 0.04 7.44
N LEU A 165 -12.87 0.50 6.69
CA LEU A 165 -13.08 0.11 5.29
C LEU A 165 -12.80 1.32 4.41
N LEU A 166 -11.82 1.19 3.51
CA LEU A 166 -11.42 2.22 2.58
C LEU A 166 -11.69 1.76 1.15
N GLU A 167 -12.47 2.56 0.43
CA GLU A 167 -12.60 2.42 -1.02
C GLU A 167 -11.51 3.26 -1.68
N SER A 168 -10.61 2.62 -2.45
CA SER A 168 -9.51 3.30 -3.13
C SER A 168 -9.96 3.94 -4.43
N LYS A 169 -9.43 5.13 -4.71
CA LYS A 169 -9.60 5.85 -5.96
C LYS A 169 -8.31 5.74 -6.79
N PRO A 170 -8.36 6.00 -8.11
CA PRO A 170 -7.15 6.05 -8.91
C PRO A 170 -6.10 6.98 -8.29
N LEU A 171 -4.94 6.43 -7.96
CA LEU A 171 -3.86 7.17 -7.30
C LEU A 171 -2.98 7.85 -8.34
N HIS A 172 -2.89 9.17 -8.30
CA HIS A 172 -1.84 9.91 -8.98
C HIS A 172 -0.62 9.97 -8.04
N ALA A 173 0.30 9.03 -8.20
CA ALA A 173 1.48 8.96 -7.36
C ALA A 173 2.35 10.22 -7.49
N ASN A 174 2.78 10.78 -6.36
CA ASN A 174 3.82 11.79 -6.36
C ASN A 174 5.09 11.22 -7.00
N LYS A 175 5.77 12.01 -7.83
CA LYS A 175 7.02 11.59 -8.48
C LYS A 175 8.17 11.45 -7.48
N GLN A 176 8.10 12.16 -6.36
CA GLN A 176 9.15 12.20 -5.35
C GLN A 176 8.62 11.75 -3.99
N SER A 177 9.51 11.22 -3.17
CA SER A 177 9.30 10.97 -1.76
C SER A 177 10.15 11.94 -0.93
N VAL A 178 9.55 12.45 0.16
CA VAL A 178 10.19 13.37 1.10
C VAL A 178 10.13 12.76 2.49
N ARG A 179 11.27 12.68 3.14
CA ARG A 179 11.39 12.13 4.48
C ARG A 179 12.14 13.09 5.41
N SER A 180 11.55 13.41 6.55
CA SER A 180 12.26 14.15 7.59
C SER A 180 13.39 13.30 8.18
N VAL A 181 14.56 13.89 8.33
CA VAL A 181 15.73 13.24 8.92
C VAL A 181 16.59 14.32 9.59
N LEU A 182 17.10 14.03 10.78
CA LEU A 182 17.89 14.99 11.54
C LEU A 182 17.17 16.35 11.67
N ASN A 183 17.78 17.43 11.19
CA ASN A 183 17.22 18.78 11.13
C ASN A 183 16.82 19.21 9.71
N GLY A 184 16.66 18.25 8.79
CA GLY A 184 16.38 18.51 7.38
C GLY A 184 15.46 17.46 6.74
N PHE A 185 15.55 17.35 5.42
CA PHE A 185 14.75 16.44 4.61
C PHE A 185 15.63 15.70 3.59
N LEU A 186 15.35 14.42 3.42
CA LEU A 186 15.81 13.66 2.26
C LEU A 186 14.71 13.69 1.20
N VAL A 187 15.08 14.00 -0.02
CA VAL A 187 14.20 13.97 -1.20
C VAL A 187 14.81 13.03 -2.21
N GLN A 188 14.00 12.14 -2.76
CA GLN A 188 14.41 11.25 -3.84
C GLN A 188 13.26 11.02 -4.81
N ASP A 189 13.58 10.65 -6.03
CA ASP A 189 12.55 10.16 -6.94
C ASP A 189 12.00 8.83 -6.45
N LYS A 190 10.70 8.59 -6.71
CA LYS A 190 10.13 7.27 -6.45
C LYS A 190 10.72 6.28 -7.45
N ASP A 191 11.00 5.08 -6.96
CA ASP A 191 11.39 3.96 -7.81
C ASP A 191 10.17 3.53 -8.64
N THR A 192 10.20 3.87 -9.93
CA THR A 192 9.17 3.49 -10.91
C THR A 192 9.68 2.43 -11.89
N ALA A 193 10.89 1.90 -11.68
CA ALA A 193 11.42 0.84 -12.51
C ALA A 193 10.58 -0.45 -12.34
N ILE A 194 10.24 -1.04 -13.47
CA ILE A 194 9.53 -2.33 -13.53
C ILE A 194 10.40 -3.28 -14.35
N GLU A 195 10.92 -4.31 -13.68
CA GLU A 195 11.68 -5.35 -14.35
C GLU A 195 10.74 -6.24 -15.17
N THR A 196 11.25 -6.66 -16.30
CA THR A 196 10.58 -7.60 -17.21
C THR A 196 11.45 -8.84 -17.41
N ALA A 197 10.88 -9.90 -17.96
CA ALA A 197 11.66 -11.11 -18.27
C ALA A 197 12.88 -10.82 -19.17
N SER A 198 12.78 -9.82 -20.04
CA SER A 198 13.90 -9.42 -20.94
C SER A 198 15.02 -8.66 -20.24
N SER A 199 14.79 -8.08 -19.06
CA SER A 199 15.83 -7.41 -18.26
C SER A 199 16.62 -8.38 -17.37
N LEU A 200 16.12 -9.61 -17.18
CA LEU A 200 16.79 -10.61 -16.36
C LEU A 200 17.96 -11.26 -17.12
N GLN A 201 19.08 -11.45 -16.43
CA GLN A 201 20.24 -12.16 -16.94
C GLN A 201 20.53 -13.37 -16.07
N ASN A 202 20.64 -14.55 -16.70
CA ASN A 202 21.02 -15.75 -15.97
C ASN A 202 22.52 -15.73 -15.62
N ALA A 203 22.82 -15.57 -14.33
CA ALA A 203 24.20 -15.58 -13.81
C ALA A 203 24.63 -16.94 -13.26
N THR A 204 23.75 -17.91 -13.23
CA THR A 204 24.01 -19.26 -12.69
C THR A 204 24.07 -20.31 -13.79
N THR A 205 24.56 -21.52 -13.46
CA THR A 205 24.63 -22.64 -14.43
C THR A 205 23.26 -23.21 -14.77
N LYS A 206 22.27 -23.03 -13.89
CA LYS A 206 20.90 -23.51 -14.11
C LYS A 206 20.06 -22.33 -14.64
N GLU A 207 19.45 -22.54 -15.79
CA GLU A 207 18.47 -21.59 -16.35
C GLU A 207 17.13 -21.73 -15.60
N PRO A 208 16.47 -20.61 -15.23
CA PRO A 208 15.15 -20.68 -14.63
C PRO A 208 14.11 -21.07 -15.70
N SER A 209 13.12 -21.84 -15.31
CA SER A 209 11.95 -22.11 -16.12
C SER A 209 11.07 -20.86 -16.26
N ALA A 210 10.14 -20.86 -17.23
CA ALA A 210 9.21 -19.77 -17.42
C ALA A 210 8.33 -19.48 -16.16
N HIS A 211 8.04 -20.51 -15.36
CA HIS A 211 7.33 -20.34 -14.09
C HIS A 211 8.20 -19.69 -13.02
N GLU A 212 9.46 -20.13 -12.90
CA GLU A 212 10.41 -19.52 -11.97
C GLU A 212 10.70 -18.06 -12.33
N VAL A 213 10.73 -17.70 -13.62
CA VAL A 213 10.87 -16.29 -14.06
C VAL A 213 9.66 -15.46 -13.59
N LYS A 214 8.43 -15.97 -13.69
CA LYS A 214 7.24 -15.28 -13.17
C LYS A 214 7.31 -15.08 -11.66
N ASP A 215 7.72 -16.10 -10.92
CA ASP A 215 7.87 -16.03 -9.47
C ASP A 215 8.99 -15.06 -9.06
N LEU A 216 10.10 -14.99 -9.82
CA LEU A 216 11.16 -14.02 -9.60
C LEU A 216 10.70 -12.58 -9.80
N LEU A 217 9.94 -12.30 -10.87
CA LEU A 217 9.39 -10.97 -11.13
C LEU A 217 8.35 -10.57 -10.06
N PHE A 218 7.52 -11.53 -9.64
CA PHE A 218 6.59 -11.33 -8.55
C PHE A 218 7.31 -11.02 -7.23
N ALA A 219 8.34 -11.80 -6.87
CA ALA A 219 9.15 -11.55 -5.68
C ALA A 219 9.89 -10.21 -5.75
N ASN A 220 10.36 -9.80 -6.94
CA ASN A 220 11.02 -8.52 -7.15
C ASN A 220 10.10 -7.33 -6.84
N LYS A 221 8.84 -7.35 -7.31
CA LYS A 221 7.81 -6.36 -6.96
C LYS A 221 7.65 -6.22 -5.44
N ILE A 222 7.62 -7.32 -4.71
CA ILE A 222 7.50 -7.31 -3.25
C ILE A 222 8.76 -6.76 -2.59
N SER A 223 9.95 -7.19 -3.04
CA SER A 223 11.23 -6.78 -2.45
C SER A 223 11.47 -5.29 -2.57
N LYS A 224 11.03 -4.65 -3.66
CA LYS A 224 11.06 -3.21 -3.89
C LYS A 224 10.37 -2.40 -2.77
N HIS A 225 9.30 -2.95 -2.19
CA HIS A 225 8.52 -2.33 -1.13
C HIS A 225 8.84 -2.85 0.27
N THR A 226 9.92 -3.62 0.41
CA THR A 226 10.36 -4.16 1.70
C THR A 226 11.66 -3.49 2.13
N LYS A 227 11.77 -3.18 3.42
CA LYS A 227 12.98 -2.51 3.94
C LYS A 227 14.23 -3.37 3.77
N SER A 228 15.32 -2.75 3.36
CA SER A 228 16.64 -3.37 3.25
C SER A 228 17.20 -3.76 4.65
N ASN A 229 17.91 -4.88 4.76
CA ASN A 229 18.12 -5.85 3.71
C ASN A 229 16.96 -6.85 3.72
N THR A 230 16.50 -7.28 2.55
CA THR A 230 15.37 -8.21 2.46
C THR A 230 15.66 -9.36 1.50
N ILE A 231 15.04 -10.50 1.75
CA ILE A 231 14.92 -11.62 0.85
C ILE A 231 13.45 -11.98 0.78
N VAL A 232 12.92 -12.08 -0.43
CA VAL A 232 11.54 -12.52 -0.66
C VAL A 232 11.57 -13.88 -1.34
N LEU A 233 10.86 -14.83 -0.76
CA LEU A 233 10.64 -16.15 -1.36
C LEU A 233 9.23 -16.19 -1.94
N ALA A 234 9.12 -16.67 -3.17
CA ALA A 234 7.83 -16.81 -3.85
C ALA A 234 7.76 -18.11 -4.64
N LYS A 235 6.55 -18.65 -4.72
CA LYS A 235 6.24 -19.82 -5.54
C LYS A 235 4.79 -19.78 -6.01
N GLY A 236 4.60 -19.90 -7.32
CA GLY A 236 3.27 -19.88 -7.92
C GLY A 236 2.54 -18.56 -7.65
N LEU A 237 3.24 -17.42 -7.79
CA LEU A 237 2.73 -16.08 -7.53
C LEU A 237 2.15 -15.91 -6.10
N GLN A 238 2.84 -16.48 -5.13
CA GLN A 238 2.54 -16.36 -3.71
C GLN A 238 3.83 -16.21 -2.92
N SER A 239 3.86 -15.27 -1.97
CA SER A 239 4.93 -15.18 -0.96
C SER A 239 4.85 -16.35 0.03
N VAL A 240 5.97 -16.95 0.37
CA VAL A 240 6.09 -18.14 1.23
C VAL A 240 7.00 -17.85 2.41
#